data_64d6ead81676dbaacae97cac23075a7c
#
_entry.id   64d6ead81676dbaacae97cac23075a7c
#
_cell.length_a   1.000
_cell.length_b   1.000
_cell.length_c   1.000
_cell.angle_alpha   90.00
_cell.angle_beta   90.00
_cell.angle_gamma   90.00
#
_symmetry.space_group_name_H-M   'P 1'
#
loop_
_entity.id
_entity.type
_entity.pdbx_description
1 polymer ?
#
loop_
_entity_poly.entity_id
_entity_poly.type
_entity_poly.pdbx_seq_one_letter_code
_entity_poly.pdbx_strand_id
1 'polypeptide(L)'
;MTEQTSGRELWIMGLGDRPERCGSLCRYLTEGGYRTRAASVKDLAEGKPLGILLDLSPFSADGWGILLEIKRNISTRDIPVLPLYLSEEGKVGGVFPAAGFITLPVDPDYLVEKLTVLGLTEDVEDYDLQALVISRKGEEQVARGLEALGFEVANAYTGKEGMALATTGRHYLIFCSLMLQDMAAFELMERFRLYPQTKNIPFFVMVKDAMKDGERNAMSRQIEHLVRKKELSRDEFLSYLRRKG
;
A
#
# COMPACT_ATOMS: atom_id res chain seq x y z
N MET A 1 36.67 5.48 -11.38
CA MET A 1 35.87 4.37 -10.79
C MET A 1 34.96 4.98 -9.74
N THR A 2 33.77 5.35 -10.15
CA THR A 2 32.72 5.87 -9.25
C THR A 2 31.90 4.67 -8.78
N GLU A 3 32.12 4.24 -7.54
CA GLU A 3 31.27 3.26 -6.88
C GLU A 3 29.84 3.76 -6.88
N GLN A 4 28.98 3.01 -7.55
CA GLN A 4 27.54 3.17 -7.51
C GLN A 4 27.05 2.87 -6.08
N THR A 5 27.01 3.88 -5.23
CA THR A 5 26.29 3.85 -3.97
C THR A 5 24.78 3.98 -4.23
N SER A 6 24.20 3.00 -4.93
CA SER A 6 22.78 2.92 -5.27
C SER A 6 21.89 2.43 -4.10
N GLY A 7 22.37 2.43 -2.85
CA GLY A 7 21.81 1.55 -1.81
C GLY A 7 20.70 2.10 -0.92
N ARG A 8 20.30 3.39 -0.95
CA ARG A 8 19.29 3.94 0.00
C ARG A 8 18.55 5.16 -0.54
N GLU A 9 18.18 5.15 -1.80
CA GLU A 9 17.44 6.27 -2.37
C GLU A 9 15.95 5.98 -2.35
N LEU A 10 15.16 6.88 -1.76
CA LEU A 10 13.70 6.89 -1.78
C LEU A 10 13.21 7.97 -2.75
N TRP A 11 12.30 7.60 -3.62
CA TRP A 11 11.71 8.55 -4.57
C TRP A 11 10.37 9.06 -4.06
N ILE A 12 10.15 10.36 -4.21
CA ILE A 12 8.92 11.03 -3.82
C ILE A 12 8.17 11.36 -5.10
N MET A 13 6.94 10.87 -5.22
CA MET A 13 6.09 11.05 -6.39
C MET A 13 4.74 11.66 -6.02
N GLY A 14 4.03 12.20 -7.02
CA GLY A 14 2.74 12.84 -6.84
C GLY A 14 2.81 14.34 -6.52
N LEU A 15 3.99 14.95 -6.56
CA LEU A 15 4.18 16.38 -6.22
C LEU A 15 3.73 17.33 -7.36
N GLY A 16 3.69 16.85 -8.61
CA GLY A 16 3.39 17.67 -9.79
C GLY A 16 4.38 18.81 -9.97
N ASP A 17 3.86 20.00 -10.25
CA ASP A 17 4.64 21.21 -10.46
C ASP A 17 5.04 21.91 -9.14
N ARG A 18 4.79 21.27 -7.99
CA ARG A 18 5.07 21.80 -6.65
C ARG A 18 6.05 20.92 -5.87
N PRO A 19 7.30 20.77 -6.34
CA PRO A 19 8.31 19.94 -5.67
C PRO A 19 8.66 20.43 -4.25
N GLU A 20 8.43 21.72 -3.96
CA GLU A 20 8.62 22.32 -2.64
C GLU A 20 7.74 21.69 -1.54
N ARG A 21 6.61 21.09 -1.91
CA ARG A 21 5.73 20.38 -0.96
C ARG A 21 6.39 19.18 -0.28
N CYS A 22 7.51 18.67 -0.79
CA CYS A 22 8.23 17.61 -0.09
C CYS A 22 9.16 18.11 1.03
N GLY A 23 9.25 19.40 1.30
CA GLY A 23 10.25 19.98 2.18
C GLY A 23 10.33 19.34 3.58
N SER A 24 9.20 19.19 4.29
CA SER A 24 9.15 18.52 5.59
C SER A 24 9.49 17.04 5.48
N LEU A 25 8.94 16.35 4.47
CA LEU A 25 9.18 14.94 4.21
C LEU A 25 10.65 14.67 3.87
N CYS A 26 11.24 15.47 2.96
CA CYS A 26 12.63 15.37 2.57
C CYS A 26 13.55 15.55 3.78
N ARG A 27 13.27 16.53 4.64
CA ARG A 27 14.03 16.74 5.88
C ARG A 27 13.96 15.53 6.80
N TYR A 28 12.76 14.98 7.08
CA TYR A 28 12.59 13.81 7.93
C TYR A 28 13.38 12.60 7.42
N LEU A 29 13.36 12.38 6.11
CA LEU A 29 14.07 11.29 5.47
C LEU A 29 15.60 11.48 5.53
N THR A 30 16.08 12.69 5.24
CA THR A 30 17.52 13.01 5.31
C THR A 30 18.06 12.82 6.73
N GLU A 31 17.32 13.30 7.75
CA GLU A 31 17.65 13.09 9.15
C GLU A 31 17.56 11.60 9.56
N GLY A 32 16.74 10.80 8.87
CA GLY A 32 16.65 9.35 9.00
C GLY A 32 17.76 8.57 8.26
N GLY A 33 18.67 9.26 7.55
CA GLY A 33 19.78 8.65 6.81
C GLY A 33 19.41 8.16 5.40
N TYR A 34 18.28 8.60 4.84
CA TYR A 34 17.85 8.29 3.48
C TYR A 34 18.25 9.41 2.52
N ARG A 35 18.61 9.04 1.31
CA ARG A 35 18.66 9.98 0.19
C ARG A 35 17.30 10.05 -0.46
N THR A 36 16.91 11.24 -0.92
CA THR A 36 15.59 11.48 -1.51
C THR A 36 15.71 12.19 -2.86
N ARG A 37 14.80 11.85 -3.75
CA ARG A 37 14.65 12.49 -5.06
C ARG A 37 13.15 12.68 -5.34
N ALA A 38 12.78 13.88 -5.74
CA ALA A 38 11.48 14.09 -6.40
C ALA A 38 11.55 13.47 -7.80
N ALA A 39 10.61 12.58 -8.12
CA ALA A 39 10.64 11.79 -9.34
C ALA A 39 9.24 11.63 -9.95
N SER A 40 9.22 11.28 -11.22
CA SER A 40 8.05 10.90 -12.00
C SER A 40 8.13 9.42 -12.41
N VAL A 41 7.04 8.88 -12.95
CA VAL A 41 7.03 7.50 -13.46
C VAL A 41 8.03 7.29 -14.59
N LYS A 42 8.30 8.32 -15.39
CA LYS A 42 9.29 8.26 -16.50
C LYS A 42 10.71 7.97 -15.99
N ASP A 43 11.06 8.46 -14.81
CA ASP A 43 12.38 8.24 -14.21
C ASP A 43 12.63 6.76 -13.87
N LEU A 44 11.57 5.95 -13.73
CA LEU A 44 11.67 4.50 -13.46
C LEU A 44 12.28 3.72 -14.64
N ALA A 45 12.34 4.31 -15.83
CA ALA A 45 13.05 3.72 -16.97
C ALA A 45 14.59 3.82 -16.81
N GLU A 46 15.08 4.79 -16.03
CA GLU A 46 16.51 5.06 -15.83
C GLU A 46 17.09 4.36 -14.59
N GLY A 47 16.22 3.96 -13.63
CA GLY A 47 16.66 3.30 -12.41
C GLY A 47 15.53 2.91 -11.48
N LYS A 48 15.85 2.08 -10.48
CA LYS A 48 14.87 1.63 -9.47
C LYS A 48 15.25 2.19 -8.09
N PRO A 49 14.32 2.86 -7.39
CA PRO A 49 14.53 3.29 -6.00
C PRO A 49 14.41 2.10 -5.02
N LEU A 50 14.87 2.29 -3.79
CA LEU A 50 14.57 1.40 -2.68
C LEU A 50 13.06 1.30 -2.39
N GLY A 51 12.35 2.40 -2.62
CA GLY A 51 10.91 2.50 -2.48
C GLY A 51 10.40 3.87 -2.92
N ILE A 52 9.10 3.96 -3.08
CA ILE A 52 8.42 5.17 -3.52
C ILE A 52 7.51 5.67 -2.41
N LEU A 53 7.68 6.94 -2.05
CA LEU A 53 6.77 7.68 -1.19
C LEU A 53 5.79 8.42 -2.10
N LEU A 54 4.53 8.02 -2.09
CA LEU A 54 3.54 8.51 -3.04
C LEU A 54 2.47 9.35 -2.36
N ASP A 55 2.40 10.61 -2.73
CA ASP A 55 1.34 11.51 -2.27
C ASP A 55 0.00 11.14 -2.92
N LEU A 56 -0.97 10.73 -2.09
CA LEU A 56 -2.36 10.43 -2.51
C LEU A 56 -3.35 11.50 -2.05
N SER A 57 -2.87 12.64 -1.56
CA SER A 57 -3.73 13.75 -1.14
C SER A 57 -4.51 14.36 -2.32
N PRO A 58 -5.58 15.13 -2.07
CA PRO A 58 -6.26 15.89 -3.12
C PRO A 58 -5.35 16.91 -3.83
N PHE A 59 -4.22 17.27 -3.21
CA PHE A 59 -3.24 18.21 -3.74
C PHE A 59 -2.18 17.54 -4.62
N SER A 60 -2.22 16.22 -4.75
CA SER A 60 -1.29 15.47 -5.59
C SER A 60 -1.59 15.64 -7.08
N ALA A 61 -0.56 15.52 -7.91
CA ALA A 61 -0.72 15.41 -9.36
C ALA A 61 -1.02 13.96 -9.73
N ASP A 62 -2.28 13.56 -9.67
CA ASP A 62 -2.77 12.22 -10.03
C ASP A 62 -2.04 11.06 -9.31
N GLY A 63 -1.87 11.16 -7.98
CA GLY A 63 -1.21 10.09 -7.21
C GLY A 63 -1.82 8.70 -7.42
N TRP A 64 -3.14 8.60 -7.61
CA TRP A 64 -3.80 7.33 -7.91
C TRP A 64 -3.44 6.78 -9.30
N GLY A 65 -3.35 7.63 -10.32
CA GLY A 65 -2.90 7.21 -11.65
C GLY A 65 -1.46 6.73 -11.63
N ILE A 66 -0.59 7.44 -10.92
CA ILE A 66 0.81 7.04 -10.70
C ILE A 66 0.88 5.67 -10.01
N LEU A 67 0.09 5.43 -8.95
CA LEU A 67 0.05 4.12 -8.27
C LEU A 67 -0.32 2.99 -9.24
N LEU A 68 -1.38 3.19 -10.01
CA LEU A 68 -1.85 2.20 -10.98
C LEU A 68 -0.80 1.94 -12.06
N GLU A 69 -0.18 2.98 -12.61
CA GLU A 69 0.86 2.86 -13.63
C GLU A 69 2.05 2.03 -13.12
N ILE A 70 2.55 2.33 -11.90
CA ILE A 70 3.63 1.57 -11.26
C ILE A 70 3.23 0.10 -11.06
N LYS A 71 2.02 -0.16 -10.57
CA LYS A 71 1.60 -1.51 -10.17
C LYS A 71 1.14 -2.40 -11.34
N ARG A 72 0.76 -1.81 -12.46
CA ARG A 72 0.41 -2.53 -13.70
C ARG A 72 1.62 -2.98 -14.50
N ASN A 73 2.73 -2.28 -14.40
CA ASN A 73 3.93 -2.56 -15.19
C ASN A 73 4.79 -3.63 -14.49
N ILE A 74 5.05 -4.75 -15.18
CA ILE A 74 5.82 -5.89 -14.69
C ILE A 74 7.21 -5.46 -14.19
N SER A 75 7.85 -4.47 -14.82
CA SER A 75 9.19 -4.01 -14.43
C SER A 75 9.22 -3.18 -13.14
N THR A 76 8.07 -2.61 -12.73
CA THR A 76 7.99 -1.68 -11.59
C THR A 76 7.02 -2.10 -10.48
N ARG A 77 6.15 -3.10 -10.74
CA ARG A 77 5.11 -3.53 -9.80
C ARG A 77 5.66 -3.98 -8.44
N ASP A 78 6.91 -4.46 -8.40
CA ASP A 78 7.58 -4.92 -7.19
C ASP A 78 8.16 -3.80 -6.32
N ILE A 79 8.34 -2.62 -6.88
CA ILE A 79 8.89 -1.50 -6.13
C ILE A 79 7.94 -1.19 -4.96
N PRO A 80 8.44 -1.21 -3.70
CA PRO A 80 7.61 -0.87 -2.55
C PRO A 80 7.05 0.55 -2.68
N VAL A 81 5.74 0.71 -2.50
CA VAL A 81 5.09 2.02 -2.47
C VAL A 81 4.52 2.24 -1.08
N LEU A 82 4.90 3.35 -0.47
CA LEU A 82 4.33 3.83 0.78
C LEU A 82 3.44 5.03 0.47
N PRO A 83 2.12 4.84 0.44
CA PRO A 83 1.20 5.95 0.28
C PRO A 83 1.23 6.86 1.49
N LEU A 84 1.14 8.15 1.23
CA LEU A 84 1.08 9.17 2.27
C LEU A 84 0.14 10.32 1.87
N TYR A 85 -0.16 11.17 2.82
CA TYR A 85 -0.88 12.40 2.64
C TYR A 85 0.02 13.59 2.95
N LEU A 86 0.23 14.46 1.98
CA LEU A 86 0.83 15.77 2.20
C LEU A 86 -0.25 16.85 2.19
N SER A 87 -0.23 17.73 3.21
CA SER A 87 -1.09 18.91 3.21
C SER A 87 -0.73 19.85 2.05
N GLU A 88 -1.51 20.88 1.84
CA GLU A 88 -1.20 21.90 0.84
C GLU A 88 0.15 22.56 1.11
N GLU A 89 0.51 22.76 2.38
CA GLU A 89 1.79 23.32 2.82
C GLU A 89 2.92 22.27 2.88
N GLY A 90 2.67 21.03 2.48
CA GLY A 90 3.68 19.96 2.44
C GLY A 90 3.97 19.29 3.79
N LYS A 91 3.08 19.42 4.77
CA LYS A 91 3.18 18.69 6.04
C LYS A 91 2.70 17.26 5.88
N VAL A 92 3.37 16.32 6.54
CA VAL A 92 2.97 14.91 6.52
C VAL A 92 1.79 14.70 7.46
N GLY A 93 0.59 14.53 6.91
CA GLY A 93 -0.64 14.35 7.67
C GLY A 93 -0.96 12.88 7.97
N GLY A 94 -0.49 11.95 7.16
CA GLY A 94 -0.74 10.52 7.33
C GLY A 94 0.14 9.64 6.47
N VAL A 95 0.25 8.37 6.87
CA VAL A 95 0.98 7.32 6.15
C VAL A 95 0.12 6.06 6.18
N PHE A 96 0.02 5.38 5.04
CA PHE A 96 -0.83 4.19 4.85
C PHE A 96 0.02 2.97 4.45
N PRO A 97 0.70 2.30 5.40
CA PRO A 97 1.66 1.25 5.12
C PRO A 97 0.96 -0.09 4.83
N ALA A 98 0.39 -0.23 3.64
CA ALA A 98 -0.01 -1.52 3.11
C ALA A 98 1.22 -2.42 2.87
N ALA A 99 1.06 -3.74 3.04
CA ALA A 99 2.10 -4.72 2.70
C ALA A 99 2.41 -4.71 1.20
N GLY A 100 1.37 -4.46 0.39
CA GLY A 100 1.49 -4.30 -1.06
C GLY A 100 0.19 -3.90 -1.72
N PHE A 101 0.27 -3.70 -3.03
CA PHE A 101 -0.88 -3.43 -3.89
C PHE A 101 -0.94 -4.49 -4.98
N ILE A 102 -2.12 -5.06 -5.18
CA ILE A 102 -2.40 -6.06 -6.21
C ILE A 102 -3.41 -5.46 -7.18
N THR A 103 -3.07 -5.43 -8.47
CA THR A 103 -3.99 -4.96 -9.52
C THR A 103 -4.96 -6.07 -9.91
N LEU A 104 -6.22 -5.70 -10.13
CA LEU A 104 -7.25 -6.60 -10.65
C LEU A 104 -7.49 -6.31 -12.14
N PRO A 105 -7.59 -7.33 -13.00
CA PRO A 105 -7.52 -8.77 -12.69
C PRO A 105 -6.14 -9.19 -12.17
N VAL A 106 -6.13 -10.13 -11.20
CA VAL A 106 -4.88 -10.60 -10.61
C VAL A 106 -4.11 -11.48 -11.61
N ASP A 107 -2.81 -11.22 -11.72
CA ASP A 107 -1.85 -12.09 -12.39
C ASP A 107 -1.51 -13.26 -11.44
N PRO A 108 -1.85 -14.53 -11.75
CA PRO A 108 -1.61 -15.66 -10.86
C PRO A 108 -0.13 -15.86 -10.51
N ASP A 109 0.78 -15.68 -11.47
CA ASP A 109 2.22 -15.86 -11.25
C ASP A 109 2.73 -14.78 -10.27
N TYR A 110 2.21 -13.56 -10.39
CA TYR A 110 2.54 -12.48 -9.47
C TYR A 110 2.02 -12.73 -8.05
N LEU A 111 0.85 -13.32 -7.91
CA LEU A 111 0.32 -13.70 -6.61
C LEU A 111 1.22 -14.73 -5.93
N VAL A 112 1.63 -15.79 -6.66
CA VAL A 112 2.57 -16.79 -6.17
C VAL A 112 3.89 -16.16 -5.73
N GLU A 113 4.47 -15.29 -6.57
CA GLU A 113 5.72 -14.58 -6.26
C GLU A 113 5.63 -13.80 -4.94
N LYS A 114 4.52 -13.09 -4.71
CA LYS A 114 4.30 -12.34 -3.47
C LYS A 114 4.17 -13.22 -2.23
N LEU A 115 3.49 -14.35 -2.35
CA LEU A 115 3.36 -15.32 -1.26
C LEU A 115 4.71 -15.98 -0.95
N THR A 116 5.51 -16.28 -1.97
CA THR A 116 6.87 -16.84 -1.81
C THR A 116 7.77 -15.87 -1.04
N VAL A 117 7.76 -14.58 -1.38
CA VAL A 117 8.53 -13.57 -0.64
C VAL A 117 8.12 -13.45 0.83
N LEU A 118 6.88 -13.80 1.15
CA LEU A 118 6.39 -13.85 2.53
C LEU A 118 6.70 -15.18 3.24
N GLY A 119 7.31 -16.15 2.55
CA GLY A 119 7.58 -17.49 3.08
C GLY A 119 6.31 -18.35 3.25
N LEU A 120 5.24 -18.02 2.55
CA LEU A 120 3.94 -18.69 2.72
C LEU A 120 3.65 -19.78 1.69
N THR A 121 4.58 -20.06 0.78
CA THR A 121 4.40 -21.11 -0.25
C THR A 121 5.02 -22.46 0.13
N GLU A 122 6.03 -22.47 1.00
CA GLU A 122 6.70 -23.69 1.44
C GLU A 122 5.93 -24.41 2.57
N ASP A 123 5.14 -23.66 3.33
CA ASP A 123 4.43 -24.15 4.51
C ASP A 123 2.96 -24.55 4.26
N VAL A 124 2.45 -24.36 3.02
CA VAL A 124 1.01 -24.59 2.70
C VAL A 124 0.60 -26.07 2.86
N GLU A 125 1.53 -27.02 2.67
CA GLU A 125 1.24 -28.45 2.84
C GLU A 125 1.23 -28.91 4.30
N ASP A 126 1.89 -28.17 5.22
CA ASP A 126 2.07 -28.56 6.63
C ASP A 126 1.15 -27.80 7.60
N TYR A 127 0.55 -26.66 7.19
CA TYR A 127 -0.28 -25.83 8.04
C TYR A 127 -1.55 -25.37 7.34
N ASP A 128 -2.66 -25.30 8.06
CA ASP A 128 -3.92 -24.67 7.61
C ASP A 128 -3.73 -23.14 7.52
N LEU A 129 -3.06 -22.68 6.46
CA LEU A 129 -2.80 -21.26 6.24
C LEU A 129 -4.10 -20.53 5.87
N GLN A 130 -4.65 -19.80 6.81
CA GLN A 130 -5.87 -19.02 6.61
C GLN A 130 -5.56 -17.63 6.04
N ALA A 131 -6.23 -17.30 4.95
CA ALA A 131 -6.27 -15.96 4.36
C ALA A 131 -7.64 -15.33 4.53
N LEU A 132 -7.69 -14.02 4.75
CA LEU A 132 -8.92 -13.24 4.73
C LEU A 132 -8.98 -12.38 3.47
N VAL A 133 -10.01 -12.56 2.67
CA VAL A 133 -10.28 -11.75 1.49
C VAL A 133 -11.53 -10.91 1.70
N ILE A 134 -11.36 -9.59 1.71
CA ILE A 134 -12.44 -8.62 1.90
C ILE A 134 -12.66 -7.91 0.58
N SER A 135 -13.68 -8.32 -0.18
CA SER A 135 -13.89 -7.87 -1.54
C SER A 135 -15.33 -7.51 -1.84
N ARG A 136 -15.56 -6.81 -2.93
CA ARG A 136 -16.91 -6.65 -3.45
C ARG A 136 -17.39 -7.96 -4.09
N LYS A 137 -18.69 -8.19 -4.07
CA LYS A 137 -19.27 -9.30 -4.84
C LYS A 137 -18.87 -9.19 -6.31
N GLY A 138 -18.35 -10.28 -6.86
CA GLY A 138 -17.82 -10.35 -8.24
C GLY A 138 -16.31 -10.06 -8.34
N GLU A 139 -15.62 -9.79 -7.24
CA GLU A 139 -14.17 -9.57 -7.19
C GLU A 139 -13.43 -10.73 -6.47
N GLU A 140 -13.95 -11.96 -6.58
CA GLU A 140 -13.43 -13.14 -5.86
C GLU A 140 -12.19 -13.78 -6.53
N GLN A 141 -11.55 -13.12 -7.48
CA GLN A 141 -10.41 -13.68 -8.22
C GLN A 141 -9.22 -14.02 -7.32
N VAL A 142 -8.91 -13.13 -6.36
CA VAL A 142 -7.82 -13.36 -5.40
C VAL A 142 -8.14 -14.52 -4.47
N ALA A 143 -9.39 -14.60 -3.98
CA ALA A 143 -9.83 -15.72 -3.13
C ALA A 143 -9.63 -17.06 -3.86
N ARG A 144 -10.13 -17.17 -5.10
CA ARG A 144 -9.96 -18.38 -5.91
C ARG A 144 -8.50 -18.70 -6.21
N GLY A 145 -7.66 -17.68 -6.43
CA GLY A 145 -6.23 -17.87 -6.61
C GLY A 145 -5.54 -18.44 -5.38
N LEU A 146 -5.89 -17.95 -4.20
CA LEU A 146 -5.39 -18.44 -2.91
C LEU A 146 -5.86 -19.87 -2.62
N GLU A 147 -7.15 -20.17 -2.85
CA GLU A 147 -7.71 -21.51 -2.70
C GLU A 147 -7.00 -22.53 -3.62
N ALA A 148 -6.71 -22.13 -4.86
CA ALA A 148 -5.96 -22.95 -5.81
C ALA A 148 -4.51 -23.22 -5.37
N LEU A 149 -3.95 -22.39 -4.50
CA LEU A 149 -2.63 -22.54 -3.89
C LEU A 149 -2.69 -23.25 -2.53
N GLY A 150 -3.85 -23.74 -2.10
CA GLY A 150 -4.01 -24.51 -0.88
C GLY A 150 -4.34 -23.71 0.38
N PHE A 151 -4.62 -22.41 0.26
CA PHE A 151 -5.05 -21.61 1.42
C PHE A 151 -6.50 -21.89 1.79
N GLU A 152 -6.80 -21.90 3.08
CA GLU A 152 -8.16 -21.77 3.57
C GLU A 152 -8.56 -20.29 3.50
N VAL A 153 -9.60 -19.95 2.73
CA VAL A 153 -9.98 -18.56 2.49
C VAL A 153 -11.28 -18.20 3.19
N ALA A 154 -11.19 -17.26 4.14
CA ALA A 154 -12.38 -16.60 4.68
C ALA A 154 -12.75 -15.40 3.80
N ASN A 155 -14.00 -15.34 3.38
CA ASN A 155 -14.50 -14.25 2.53
C ASN A 155 -15.38 -13.29 3.32
N ALA A 156 -15.16 -11.99 3.15
CA ALA A 156 -15.99 -10.91 3.65
C ALA A 156 -16.36 -9.94 2.53
N TYR A 157 -17.55 -9.36 2.58
CA TYR A 157 -18.03 -8.43 1.56
C TYR A 157 -18.21 -6.99 2.05
N THR A 158 -17.95 -6.78 3.33
CA THR A 158 -17.94 -5.46 3.97
C THR A 158 -16.75 -5.34 4.92
N GLY A 159 -16.34 -4.11 5.22
CA GLY A 159 -15.29 -3.88 6.20
C GLY A 159 -15.68 -4.31 7.61
N LYS A 160 -16.97 -4.16 7.98
CA LYS A 160 -17.48 -4.64 9.27
C LYS A 160 -17.39 -6.15 9.40
N GLU A 161 -17.77 -6.89 8.36
CA GLU A 161 -17.66 -8.35 8.32
C GLU A 161 -16.17 -8.78 8.36
N GLY A 162 -15.32 -8.14 7.56
CA GLY A 162 -13.88 -8.37 7.57
C GLY A 162 -13.26 -8.13 8.93
N MET A 163 -13.69 -7.08 9.65
CA MET A 163 -13.26 -6.79 11.01
C MET A 163 -13.65 -7.91 11.98
N ALA A 164 -14.90 -8.40 11.90
CA ALA A 164 -15.38 -9.48 12.74
C ALA A 164 -14.56 -10.76 12.51
N LEU A 165 -14.38 -11.17 11.24
CA LEU A 165 -13.60 -12.36 10.90
C LEU A 165 -12.13 -12.24 11.31
N ALA A 166 -11.49 -11.10 11.06
CA ALA A 166 -10.10 -10.89 11.43
C ALA A 166 -9.84 -10.94 12.94
N THR A 167 -10.82 -10.56 13.76
CA THR A 167 -10.69 -10.55 15.22
C THR A 167 -11.00 -11.89 15.87
N THR A 168 -11.75 -12.77 15.20
CA THR A 168 -12.16 -14.09 15.70
C THR A 168 -11.32 -15.23 15.10
N GLY A 169 -10.81 -15.07 13.89
CA GLY A 169 -9.96 -16.04 13.20
C GLY A 169 -8.46 -15.83 13.42
N ARG A 170 -7.66 -16.77 12.91
CA ARG A 170 -6.20 -16.67 12.84
C ARG A 170 -5.82 -16.57 11.36
N HIS A 171 -5.68 -15.35 10.86
CA HIS A 171 -5.32 -15.13 9.47
C HIS A 171 -3.85 -14.75 9.34
N TYR A 172 -3.15 -15.34 8.37
CA TYR A 172 -1.74 -15.06 8.07
C TYR A 172 -1.58 -13.86 7.15
N LEU A 173 -2.62 -13.55 6.35
CA LEU A 173 -2.61 -12.41 5.44
C LEU A 173 -4.05 -11.93 5.16
N ILE A 174 -4.15 -10.67 4.79
CA ILE A 174 -5.41 -10.02 4.46
C ILE A 174 -5.29 -9.36 3.08
N PHE A 175 -6.23 -9.66 2.19
CA PHE A 175 -6.45 -8.90 0.95
C PHE A 175 -7.75 -8.10 1.07
N CYS A 176 -7.69 -6.83 0.74
CA CYS A 176 -8.84 -5.95 0.85
C CYS A 176 -9.02 -5.12 -0.42
N SER A 177 -10.20 -5.12 -1.02
CA SER A 177 -10.53 -4.18 -2.11
C SER A 177 -10.40 -2.75 -1.62
N LEU A 178 -9.78 -1.89 -2.43
CA LEU A 178 -9.52 -0.48 -2.11
C LEU A 178 -10.78 0.24 -1.60
N MET A 179 -11.94 -0.05 -2.22
CA MET A 179 -13.24 0.48 -1.85
C MET A 179 -14.21 -0.66 -1.54
N LEU A 180 -14.69 -0.75 -0.33
CA LEU A 180 -15.82 -1.60 0.06
C LEU A 180 -17.13 -0.78 0.02
N GLN A 181 -18.25 -1.44 0.31
CA GLN A 181 -19.56 -0.76 0.35
C GLN A 181 -19.68 0.20 1.54
N ASP A 182 -19.05 -0.13 2.66
CA ASP A 182 -19.19 0.56 3.94
C ASP A 182 -17.96 1.38 4.35
N MET A 183 -16.77 1.09 3.82
CA MET A 183 -15.54 1.84 4.12
C MET A 183 -14.45 1.62 3.09
N ALA A 184 -13.37 2.42 3.17
CA ALA A 184 -12.17 2.22 2.38
C ALA A 184 -11.18 1.27 3.06
N ALA A 185 -10.32 0.61 2.26
CA ALA A 185 -9.27 -0.29 2.77
C ALA A 185 -8.35 0.39 3.79
N PHE A 186 -7.99 1.66 3.58
CA PHE A 186 -7.13 2.39 4.50
C PHE A 186 -7.81 2.67 5.85
N GLU A 187 -9.12 2.91 5.85
CA GLU A 187 -9.88 3.03 7.10
C GLU A 187 -9.89 1.70 7.87
N LEU A 188 -10.14 0.61 7.15
CA LEU A 188 -10.13 -0.72 7.74
C LEU A 188 -8.75 -1.08 8.30
N MET A 189 -7.69 -0.78 7.55
CA MET A 189 -6.31 -0.98 7.98
C MET A 189 -5.99 -0.22 9.28
N GLU A 190 -6.41 1.05 9.41
CA GLU A 190 -6.24 1.81 10.65
C GLU A 190 -7.01 1.18 11.82
N ARG A 191 -8.19 0.62 11.58
CA ARG A 191 -8.96 -0.10 12.60
C ARG A 191 -8.25 -1.38 13.03
N PHE A 192 -7.69 -2.16 12.09
CA PHE A 192 -6.91 -3.38 12.42
C PHE A 192 -5.70 -3.09 13.31
N ARG A 193 -5.08 -1.93 13.18
CA ARG A 193 -3.95 -1.52 14.00
C ARG A 193 -4.28 -1.34 15.48
N LEU A 194 -5.55 -1.13 15.81
CA LEU A 194 -6.00 -0.97 17.19
C LEU A 194 -6.05 -2.29 17.98
N TYR A 195 -6.00 -3.43 17.28
CA TYR A 195 -6.13 -4.74 17.90
C TYR A 195 -4.80 -5.51 17.83
N PRO A 196 -4.29 -6.03 18.97
CA PRO A 196 -3.03 -6.77 19.02
C PRO A 196 -2.97 -7.97 18.06
N GLN A 197 -4.09 -8.67 17.86
CA GLN A 197 -4.19 -9.86 17.02
C GLN A 197 -4.17 -9.56 15.51
N THR A 198 -4.51 -8.35 15.08
CA THR A 198 -4.60 -8.00 13.66
C THR A 198 -3.55 -7.01 13.18
N LYS A 199 -2.93 -6.25 14.10
CA LYS A 199 -2.02 -5.13 13.77
C LYS A 199 -0.78 -5.51 12.96
N ASN A 200 -0.36 -6.77 13.04
CA ASN A 200 0.86 -7.27 12.38
C ASN A 200 0.55 -8.17 11.19
N ILE A 201 -0.72 -8.45 10.89
CA ILE A 201 -1.08 -9.26 9.72
C ILE A 201 -0.76 -8.46 8.45
N PRO A 202 0.00 -9.02 7.50
CA PRO A 202 0.25 -8.39 6.21
C PRO A 202 -1.06 -8.03 5.51
N PHE A 203 -1.25 -6.74 5.18
CA PHE A 203 -2.46 -6.21 4.60
C PHE A 203 -2.20 -5.73 3.17
N PHE A 204 -2.76 -6.43 2.19
CA PHE A 204 -2.66 -6.10 0.78
C PHE A 204 -3.90 -5.35 0.31
N VAL A 205 -3.70 -4.31 -0.48
CA VAL A 205 -4.79 -3.55 -1.08
C VAL A 205 -4.96 -3.97 -2.54
N MET A 206 -6.16 -4.44 -2.88
CA MET A 206 -6.55 -4.76 -4.24
C MET A 206 -7.07 -3.51 -4.94
N VAL A 207 -6.49 -3.16 -6.08
CA VAL A 207 -6.86 -2.00 -6.87
C VAL A 207 -7.29 -2.43 -8.28
N LYS A 208 -8.35 -1.83 -8.81
CA LYS A 208 -8.72 -2.07 -10.21
C LYS A 208 -7.70 -1.45 -11.13
N ASP A 209 -7.42 -2.11 -12.23
CA ASP A 209 -6.48 -1.61 -13.25
C ASP A 209 -6.97 -0.32 -13.94
N ALA A 210 -8.27 -0.03 -13.88
CA ALA A 210 -8.87 1.20 -14.36
C ALA A 210 -9.77 1.80 -13.28
N MET A 211 -9.39 2.97 -12.78
CA MET A 211 -10.21 3.80 -11.90
C MET A 211 -10.70 5.03 -12.66
N LYS A 212 -11.99 5.31 -12.57
CA LYS A 212 -12.57 6.54 -13.13
C LYS A 212 -12.16 7.75 -12.27
N ASP A 213 -12.12 8.94 -12.87
CA ASP A 213 -11.75 10.16 -12.15
C ASP A 213 -12.64 10.43 -10.94
N GLY A 214 -13.94 10.11 -11.02
CA GLY A 214 -14.85 10.19 -9.88
C GLY A 214 -14.47 9.28 -8.71
N GLU A 215 -13.97 8.08 -9.00
CA GLU A 215 -13.50 7.14 -7.98
C GLU A 215 -12.19 7.62 -7.34
N ARG A 216 -11.25 8.14 -8.14
CA ARG A 216 -9.99 8.72 -7.65
C ARG A 216 -10.26 9.90 -6.73
N ASN A 217 -11.15 10.82 -7.13
CA ASN A 217 -11.54 11.97 -6.32
C ASN A 217 -12.25 11.56 -5.02
N ALA A 218 -13.10 10.53 -5.05
CA ALA A 218 -13.75 9.99 -3.87
C ALA A 218 -12.72 9.42 -2.89
N MET A 219 -11.72 8.68 -3.39
CA MET A 219 -10.65 8.13 -2.59
C MET A 219 -9.78 9.22 -1.94
N SER A 220 -9.39 10.24 -2.69
CA SER A 220 -8.61 11.36 -2.15
C SER A 220 -9.34 12.08 -1.02
N ARG A 221 -10.65 12.28 -1.13
CA ARG A 221 -11.48 12.85 -0.05
C ARG A 221 -11.58 11.94 1.17
N GLN A 222 -11.67 10.63 0.97
CA GLN A 222 -11.69 9.71 2.11
C GLN A 222 -10.35 9.70 2.86
N ILE A 223 -9.23 9.71 2.15
CA ILE A 223 -7.90 9.86 2.77
C ILE A 223 -7.82 11.16 3.56
N GLU A 224 -8.28 12.28 2.99
CA GLU A 224 -8.33 13.57 3.68
C GLU A 224 -9.16 13.49 4.98
N HIS A 225 -10.29 12.80 4.94
CA HIS A 225 -11.14 12.61 6.12
C HIS A 225 -10.45 11.76 7.21
N LEU A 226 -9.67 10.74 6.83
CA LEU A 226 -8.92 9.89 7.75
C LEU A 226 -7.77 10.64 8.45
N VAL A 227 -7.14 11.56 7.76
CA VAL A 227 -5.94 12.28 8.24
C VAL A 227 -6.25 13.33 9.33
N ARG A 228 -7.49 13.74 9.52
CA ARG A 228 -8.00 14.63 10.62
C ARG A 228 -7.00 15.68 11.10
N LYS A 229 -6.47 16.53 10.22
CA LYS A 229 -5.60 17.69 10.55
C LYS A 229 -4.41 17.38 11.52
N LYS A 230 -4.00 16.11 11.64
CA LYS A 230 -2.86 15.71 12.45
C LYS A 230 -1.60 15.80 11.61
N GLU A 231 -0.64 16.59 12.06
CA GLU A 231 0.71 16.55 11.51
C GLU A 231 1.50 15.45 12.22
N LEU A 232 2.11 14.54 11.45
CA LEU A 232 3.01 13.54 12.00
C LEU A 232 4.36 14.18 12.32
N SER A 233 4.84 13.93 13.52
CA SER A 233 6.22 14.26 13.87
C SER A 233 7.19 13.39 13.05
N ARG A 234 8.45 13.84 12.98
CA ARG A 234 9.53 13.08 12.36
C ARG A 234 9.62 11.65 12.88
N ASP A 235 9.61 11.47 14.19
CA ASP A 235 9.83 10.16 14.82
C ASP A 235 8.63 9.22 14.60
N GLU A 236 7.41 9.74 14.60
CA GLU A 236 6.23 9.00 14.20
C GLU A 236 6.35 8.55 12.74
N PHE A 237 6.73 9.45 11.83
CA PHE A 237 6.90 9.11 10.40
C PHE A 237 8.00 8.06 10.20
N LEU A 238 9.20 8.25 10.76
CA LEU A 238 10.31 7.31 10.60
C LEU A 238 10.00 5.93 11.20
N SER A 239 9.12 5.84 12.18
CA SER A 239 8.69 4.55 12.73
C SER A 239 7.98 3.67 11.70
N TYR A 240 7.31 4.26 10.71
CA TYR A 240 6.67 3.51 9.62
C TYR A 240 7.67 2.90 8.64
N LEU A 241 8.79 3.58 8.40
CA LEU A 241 9.85 3.06 7.52
C LEU A 241 10.64 1.92 8.16
N ARG A 242 10.84 1.96 9.49
CA ARG A 242 11.61 0.95 10.24
C ARG A 242 10.86 -0.38 10.43
N ARG A 243 9.52 -0.38 10.32
CA ARG A 243 8.70 -1.60 10.49
C ARG A 243 8.70 -2.55 9.29
N LYS A 244 9.34 -2.16 8.19
CA LYS A 244 9.48 -2.95 6.96
C LYS A 244 10.90 -3.51 6.74
N GLY A 245 11.72 -3.53 7.79
CA GLY A 245 13.04 -4.15 7.77
C GLY A 245 13.05 -5.47 8.51
#